data_d0120d6b35e5ca76b2cc6f218dc0f7cf
#
_entry.id   d0120d6b35e5ca76b2cc6f218dc0f7cf
#
_cell.length_a   1.000
_cell.length_b   1.000
_cell.length_c   1.000
_cell.angle_alpha   90.00
_cell.angle_beta   90.00
_cell.angle_gamma   90.00
#
_symmetry.space_group_name_H-M   'P 1'
#
loop_
_entity.id
_entity.type
_entity.pdbx_description
1 polymer ?
#
loop_
_entity_poly.entity_id
_entity_poly.type
_entity_poly.pdbx_seq_one_letter_code
_entity_poly.pdbx_strand_id
1 'polypeptide(L)'
;MTSIDFDQYARDYASLIAEQTEAFDSDNDYFVRYKVDRLQSIAPHARSILDFGCGVGRSIPFLRAAYPQAEIIGSDPSAESLAFARKTNPKETFVPLNELGAETRYDVIFAACVFHHIAPEIRDETLAFCRERLAPGGRIVIFEHNPLNPVTQRLVNTCPFDADAVLLGKGETAARLKRAGLEIDKSGYCLFFPGALAALRPLERRLQWLPLGGQYFVSGKSPAA
;
A
#
# COMPACT_ATOMS: atom_id res chain seq x y z
N MET A 1 8.20 22.56 -5.53
CA MET A 1 8.87 21.27 -5.78
C MET A 1 8.06 20.56 -6.85
N THR A 2 8.68 20.19 -7.95
CA THR A 2 8.01 19.41 -9.01
C THR A 2 7.78 18.01 -8.47
N SER A 3 6.51 17.58 -8.42
CA SER A 3 6.17 16.18 -8.09
C SER A 3 6.84 15.24 -9.09
N ILE A 4 7.29 14.08 -8.61
CA ILE A 4 7.84 13.04 -9.49
C ILE A 4 6.78 12.64 -10.52
N ASP A 5 7.21 12.61 -11.77
CA ASP A 5 6.39 12.12 -12.88
C ASP A 5 6.53 10.60 -12.98
N PHE A 6 5.58 9.87 -12.37
CA PHE A 6 5.56 8.40 -12.40
C PHE A 6 5.41 7.82 -13.80
N ASP A 7 4.92 8.60 -14.78
CA ASP A 7 4.83 8.15 -16.17
C ASP A 7 6.22 7.80 -16.75
N GLN A 8 7.29 8.48 -16.30
CA GLN A 8 8.65 8.19 -16.76
C GLN A 8 9.18 6.84 -16.26
N TYR A 9 8.70 6.36 -15.13
CA TYR A 9 9.19 5.14 -14.47
C TYR A 9 8.33 3.90 -14.76
N ALA A 10 7.14 4.06 -15.34
CA ALA A 10 6.17 2.98 -15.49
C ALA A 10 6.76 1.72 -16.19
N ARG A 11 7.68 1.89 -17.16
CA ARG A 11 8.30 0.79 -17.90
C ARG A 11 9.40 0.08 -17.12
N ASP A 12 10.18 0.84 -16.35
CA ASP A 12 11.38 0.36 -15.65
C ASP A 12 11.13 0.13 -14.17
N TYR A 13 9.91 0.41 -13.70
CA TYR A 13 9.53 0.35 -12.27
C TYR A 13 9.84 -0.99 -11.63
N ALA A 14 9.53 -2.10 -12.32
CA ALA A 14 9.77 -3.44 -11.80
C ALA A 14 11.27 -3.76 -11.66
N SER A 15 12.11 -3.34 -12.63
CA SER A 15 13.56 -3.54 -12.58
C SER A 15 14.21 -2.64 -11.52
N LEU A 16 13.79 -1.40 -11.42
CA LEU A 16 14.30 -0.47 -10.40
C LEU A 16 13.99 -0.93 -8.97
N ILE A 17 12.77 -1.42 -8.71
CA ILE A 17 12.45 -2.01 -7.41
C ILE A 17 13.28 -3.28 -7.17
N ALA A 18 13.45 -4.14 -8.18
CA ALA A 18 14.23 -5.35 -8.05
C ALA A 18 15.66 -5.05 -7.64
N GLU A 19 16.33 -4.13 -8.33
CA GLU A 19 17.70 -3.69 -8.01
C GLU A 19 17.83 -3.14 -6.58
N GLN A 20 16.84 -2.36 -6.14
CA GLN A 20 16.86 -1.77 -4.80
C GLN A 20 16.62 -2.77 -3.67
N THR A 21 15.76 -3.75 -3.92
CA THR A 21 15.35 -4.72 -2.90
C THR A 21 16.21 -5.99 -2.91
N GLU A 22 17.02 -6.23 -3.95
CA GLU A 22 17.86 -7.41 -4.10
C GLU A 22 18.77 -7.65 -2.89
N ALA A 23 19.38 -6.59 -2.35
CA ALA A 23 20.23 -6.68 -1.16
C ALA A 23 19.45 -7.11 0.11
N PHE A 24 18.13 -6.88 0.14
CA PHE A 24 17.29 -7.28 1.25
C PHE A 24 16.63 -8.65 1.01
N ASP A 25 16.12 -8.88 -0.19
CA ASP A 25 15.52 -10.16 -0.60
C ASP A 25 15.66 -10.36 -2.11
N SER A 26 16.13 -11.54 -2.51
CA SER A 26 16.19 -11.95 -3.91
C SER A 26 14.81 -12.31 -4.51
N ASP A 27 13.80 -12.52 -3.65
CA ASP A 27 12.41 -12.68 -4.07
C ASP A 27 11.74 -11.31 -4.22
N ASN A 28 11.71 -10.79 -5.43
CA ASN A 28 11.14 -9.50 -5.77
C ASN A 28 9.65 -9.35 -5.38
N ASP A 29 8.94 -10.46 -5.23
CA ASP A 29 7.51 -10.47 -4.92
C ASP A 29 7.23 -10.65 -3.42
N TYR A 30 8.27 -10.93 -2.61
CA TYR A 30 8.11 -11.15 -1.17
C TYR A 30 7.37 -10.01 -0.48
N PHE A 31 7.75 -8.76 -0.76
CA PHE A 31 7.16 -7.59 -0.09
C PHE A 31 5.69 -7.41 -0.43
N VAL A 32 5.31 -7.64 -1.68
CA VAL A 32 3.91 -7.53 -2.13
C VAL A 32 3.09 -8.67 -1.53
N ARG A 33 3.58 -9.91 -1.64
CA ARG A 33 2.93 -11.09 -1.07
C ARG A 33 2.71 -10.95 0.43
N TYR A 34 3.72 -10.51 1.18
CA TYR A 34 3.60 -10.25 2.61
C TYR A 34 2.47 -9.28 2.95
N LYS A 35 2.36 -8.16 2.21
CA LYS A 35 1.30 -7.16 2.43
C LYS A 35 -0.08 -7.74 2.15
N VAL A 36 -0.23 -8.48 1.06
CA VAL A 36 -1.50 -9.13 0.70
C VAL A 36 -1.89 -10.22 1.70
N ASP A 37 -0.96 -11.06 2.14
CA ASP A 37 -1.20 -12.06 3.18
C ASP A 37 -1.64 -11.40 4.50
N ARG A 38 -1.01 -10.28 4.83
CA ARG A 38 -1.41 -9.47 6.00
C ARG A 38 -2.80 -8.90 5.81
N LEU A 39 -3.10 -8.33 4.64
CA LEU A 39 -4.42 -7.82 4.30
C LEU A 39 -5.49 -8.90 4.45
N GLN A 40 -5.25 -10.10 3.92
CA GLN A 40 -6.15 -11.24 4.03
C GLN A 40 -6.40 -11.63 5.49
N SER A 41 -5.38 -11.58 6.35
CA SER A 41 -5.51 -11.82 7.80
C SER A 41 -6.34 -10.75 8.54
N ILE A 42 -6.44 -9.54 7.97
CA ILE A 42 -7.19 -8.40 8.51
C ILE A 42 -8.64 -8.42 8.00
N ALA A 43 -8.83 -8.72 6.72
CA ALA A 43 -10.11 -8.65 6.02
C ALA A 43 -10.37 -9.92 5.17
N PRO A 44 -10.51 -11.10 5.77
CA PRO A 44 -10.56 -12.39 5.05
C PRO A 44 -11.78 -12.55 4.12
N HIS A 45 -12.82 -11.76 4.32
CA HIS A 45 -14.12 -11.91 3.63
C HIS A 45 -14.45 -10.72 2.71
N ALA A 46 -13.44 -9.91 2.34
CA ALA A 46 -13.65 -8.78 1.44
C ALA A 46 -14.14 -9.27 0.08
N ARG A 47 -15.18 -8.63 -0.45
CA ARG A 47 -15.78 -8.92 -1.76
C ARG A 47 -15.57 -7.78 -2.77
N SER A 48 -15.22 -6.59 -2.29
CA SER A 48 -14.88 -5.44 -3.11
C SER A 48 -13.61 -4.79 -2.57
N ILE A 49 -12.59 -4.68 -3.42
CA ILE A 49 -11.26 -4.19 -3.04
C ILE A 49 -10.82 -3.10 -4.02
N LEU A 50 -10.45 -1.95 -3.48
CA LEU A 50 -9.74 -0.92 -4.20
C LEU A 50 -8.25 -1.01 -3.88
N ASP A 51 -7.41 -1.22 -4.88
CA ASP A 51 -5.96 -1.02 -4.80
C ASP A 51 -5.68 0.44 -5.13
N PHE A 52 -5.54 1.26 -4.08
CA PHE A 52 -5.38 2.72 -4.17
C PHE A 52 -3.91 3.08 -4.35
N GLY A 53 -3.58 3.76 -5.44
CA GLY A 53 -2.19 3.97 -5.86
C GLY A 53 -1.56 2.67 -6.37
N CYS A 54 -2.28 1.93 -7.24
CA CYS A 54 -1.90 0.60 -7.70
C CYS A 54 -0.64 0.59 -8.59
N GLY A 55 -0.21 1.76 -9.08
CA GLY A 55 0.90 1.89 -10.03
C GLY A 55 0.75 0.96 -11.22
N VAL A 56 1.78 0.20 -11.52
CA VAL A 56 1.82 -0.79 -12.62
C VAL A 56 1.08 -2.10 -12.30
N GLY A 57 0.32 -2.16 -11.22
CA GLY A 57 -0.56 -3.29 -10.87
C GLY A 57 0.14 -4.52 -10.28
N ARG A 58 1.31 -4.34 -9.63
CA ARG A 58 2.09 -5.47 -9.05
C ARG A 58 1.34 -6.25 -7.97
N SER A 59 0.49 -5.61 -7.18
CA SER A 59 -0.32 -6.23 -6.12
C SER A 59 -1.47 -7.08 -6.65
N ILE A 60 -1.96 -6.77 -7.84
CA ILE A 60 -3.18 -7.33 -8.42
C ILE A 60 -3.17 -8.87 -8.51
N PRO A 61 -2.14 -9.55 -9.04
CA PRO A 61 -2.12 -11.02 -9.10
C PRO A 61 -2.22 -11.66 -7.71
N PHE A 62 -1.59 -11.07 -6.70
CA PHE A 62 -1.61 -11.56 -5.32
C PHE A 62 -2.96 -11.30 -4.65
N LEU A 63 -3.56 -10.11 -4.89
CA LEU A 63 -4.91 -9.81 -4.44
C LEU A 63 -5.92 -10.78 -5.04
N ARG A 64 -5.83 -11.07 -6.35
CA ARG A 64 -6.70 -12.04 -7.02
C ARG A 64 -6.53 -13.46 -6.46
N ALA A 65 -5.29 -13.89 -6.18
CA ALA A 65 -5.03 -15.19 -5.56
C ALA A 65 -5.61 -15.28 -4.14
N ALA A 66 -5.47 -14.22 -3.34
CA ALA A 66 -5.98 -14.17 -1.97
C ALA A 66 -7.51 -14.02 -1.90
N TYR A 67 -8.11 -13.33 -2.88
CA TYR A 67 -9.53 -13.02 -2.95
C TYR A 67 -10.14 -13.42 -4.31
N PRO A 68 -10.25 -14.71 -4.61
CA PRO A 68 -10.61 -15.20 -5.95
C PRO A 68 -12.01 -14.76 -6.42
N GLN A 69 -12.92 -14.42 -5.49
CA GLN A 69 -14.30 -14.03 -5.77
C GLN A 69 -14.56 -12.52 -5.58
N ALA A 70 -13.54 -11.74 -5.18
CA ALA A 70 -13.72 -10.31 -4.97
C ALA A 70 -13.72 -9.55 -6.31
N GLU A 71 -14.48 -8.46 -6.38
CA GLU A 71 -14.25 -7.41 -7.35
C GLU A 71 -13.00 -6.63 -6.93
N ILE A 72 -12.02 -6.52 -7.83
CA ILE A 72 -10.76 -5.82 -7.57
C ILE A 72 -10.63 -4.72 -8.61
N ILE A 73 -10.47 -3.49 -8.11
CA ILE A 73 -10.25 -2.31 -8.94
C ILE A 73 -8.90 -1.72 -8.56
N GLY A 74 -8.00 -1.55 -9.54
CA GLY A 74 -6.78 -0.76 -9.37
C GLY A 74 -7.03 0.69 -9.76
N SER A 75 -6.53 1.63 -8.97
CA SER A 75 -6.63 3.06 -9.30
C SER A 75 -5.32 3.79 -9.03
N ASP A 76 -4.93 4.63 -9.98
CA ASP A 76 -3.69 5.41 -9.92
C ASP A 76 -3.86 6.74 -10.69
N PRO A 77 -3.18 7.83 -10.33
CA PRO A 77 -3.19 9.06 -11.11
C PRO A 77 -2.38 8.98 -12.41
N SER A 78 -1.37 8.07 -12.51
CA SER A 78 -0.52 7.91 -13.69
C SER A 78 -1.22 7.10 -14.79
N ALA A 79 -1.46 7.74 -15.94
CA ALA A 79 -2.07 7.07 -17.08
C ALA A 79 -1.17 5.98 -17.70
N GLU A 80 0.14 6.20 -17.73
CA GLU A 80 1.13 5.24 -18.23
C GLU A 80 1.22 4.01 -17.33
N SER A 81 1.22 4.21 -15.99
CA SER A 81 1.17 3.11 -15.04
C SER A 81 -0.08 2.27 -15.22
N LEU A 82 -1.25 2.89 -15.39
CA LEU A 82 -2.50 2.17 -15.65
C LEU A 82 -2.51 1.47 -17.01
N ALA A 83 -1.90 2.05 -18.05
CA ALA A 83 -1.77 1.39 -19.35
C ALA A 83 -0.92 0.12 -19.24
N PHE A 84 0.17 0.16 -18.48
CA PHE A 84 0.99 -1.00 -18.20
C PHE A 84 0.24 -2.05 -17.34
N ALA A 85 -0.45 -1.61 -16.29
CA ALA A 85 -1.24 -2.47 -15.43
C ALA A 85 -2.32 -3.24 -16.20
N ARG A 86 -3.04 -2.58 -17.11
CA ARG A 86 -4.04 -3.22 -18.00
C ARG A 86 -3.41 -4.28 -18.92
N LYS A 87 -2.22 -4.00 -19.44
CA LYS A 87 -1.50 -4.94 -20.30
C LYS A 87 -1.08 -6.20 -19.55
N THR A 88 -0.60 -6.06 -18.32
CA THR A 88 -0.09 -7.16 -17.50
C THR A 88 -1.19 -7.93 -16.76
N ASN A 89 -2.34 -7.27 -16.50
CA ASN A 89 -3.48 -7.86 -15.79
C ASN A 89 -4.79 -7.65 -16.59
N PRO A 90 -4.93 -8.26 -17.79
CA PRO A 90 -6.01 -7.93 -18.74
C PRO A 90 -7.41 -8.35 -18.29
N LYS A 91 -7.52 -9.11 -17.21
CA LYS A 91 -8.81 -9.55 -16.63
C LYS A 91 -9.32 -8.64 -15.51
N GLU A 92 -8.50 -7.69 -15.07
CA GLU A 92 -8.81 -6.82 -13.94
C GLU A 92 -9.18 -5.41 -14.42
N THR A 93 -9.88 -4.68 -13.58
CA THR A 93 -10.36 -3.32 -13.88
C THR A 93 -9.39 -2.29 -13.32
N PHE A 94 -9.05 -1.31 -14.17
CA PHE A 94 -8.20 -0.18 -13.79
C PHE A 94 -8.86 1.14 -14.17
N VAL A 95 -9.00 2.03 -13.19
CA VAL A 95 -9.71 3.31 -13.33
C VAL A 95 -8.78 4.46 -12.91
N PRO A 96 -8.67 5.53 -13.70
CA PRO A 96 -7.97 6.74 -13.26
C PRO A 96 -8.55 7.26 -11.93
N LEU A 97 -7.69 7.79 -11.06
CA LEU A 97 -8.11 8.21 -9.72
C LEU A 97 -9.24 9.27 -9.74
N ASN A 98 -9.18 10.19 -10.70
CA ASN A 98 -10.19 11.23 -10.89
C ASN A 98 -11.51 10.72 -11.51
N GLU A 99 -11.55 9.48 -12.00
CA GLU A 99 -12.73 8.83 -12.56
C GLU A 99 -13.38 7.81 -11.61
N LEU A 100 -12.80 7.61 -10.41
CA LEU A 100 -13.41 6.75 -9.40
C LEU A 100 -14.79 7.27 -8.99
N GLY A 101 -15.81 6.45 -9.23
CA GLY A 101 -17.21 6.80 -8.93
C GLY A 101 -17.41 7.19 -7.47
N ALA A 102 -18.14 8.27 -7.24
CA ALA A 102 -18.45 8.74 -5.87
C ALA A 102 -19.36 7.77 -5.09
N GLU A 103 -20.19 7.01 -5.81
CA GLU A 103 -21.16 6.09 -5.22
C GLU A 103 -20.63 4.67 -4.99
N THR A 104 -19.45 4.34 -5.56
CA THR A 104 -18.85 3.03 -5.37
C THR A 104 -18.35 2.86 -3.94
N ARG A 105 -18.63 1.71 -3.33
CA ARG A 105 -18.24 1.37 -1.96
C ARG A 105 -17.41 0.10 -1.94
N TYR A 106 -16.34 0.15 -1.15
CA TYR A 106 -15.38 -0.95 -1.03
C TYR A 106 -15.37 -1.52 0.39
N ASP A 107 -15.32 -2.84 0.49
CA ASP A 107 -15.07 -3.52 1.77
C ASP A 107 -13.66 -3.22 2.27
N VAL A 108 -12.73 -3.11 1.32
CA VAL A 108 -11.32 -2.81 1.59
C VAL A 108 -10.76 -1.80 0.60
N ILE A 109 -10.07 -0.80 1.12
CA ILE A 109 -9.13 0.03 0.38
C ILE A 109 -7.73 -0.38 0.82
N PHE A 110 -6.94 -0.90 -0.10
CA PHE A 110 -5.55 -1.28 0.10
C PHE A 110 -4.65 -0.19 -0.47
N ALA A 111 -3.78 0.39 0.37
CA ALA A 111 -2.82 1.41 -0.03
C ALA A 111 -1.42 0.99 0.41
N ALA A 112 -0.55 0.66 -0.52
CA ALA A 112 0.77 0.11 -0.24
C ALA A 112 1.88 1.02 -0.77
N CYS A 113 2.55 1.75 0.12
CA CYS A 113 3.63 2.69 -0.23
C CYS A 113 3.14 3.81 -1.16
N VAL A 114 2.08 4.51 -0.75
CA VAL A 114 1.41 5.57 -1.53
C VAL A 114 1.48 6.92 -0.83
N PHE A 115 1.20 6.94 0.48
CA PHE A 115 0.99 8.19 1.20
C PHE A 115 2.26 9.04 1.37
N HIS A 116 3.45 8.45 1.28
CA HIS A 116 4.69 9.20 1.30
C HIS A 116 4.92 10.02 0.02
N HIS A 117 4.25 9.70 -1.09
CA HIS A 117 4.23 10.50 -2.32
C HIS A 117 3.14 11.58 -2.31
N ILE A 118 2.20 11.52 -1.38
CA ILE A 118 1.14 12.52 -1.25
C ILE A 118 1.68 13.67 -0.39
N ALA A 119 1.54 14.90 -0.88
CA ALA A 119 1.95 16.09 -0.13
C ALA A 119 1.26 16.12 1.25
N PRO A 120 2.00 16.40 2.34
CA PRO A 120 1.47 16.35 3.71
C PRO A 120 0.17 17.14 3.92
N GLU A 121 0.01 18.24 3.18
CA GLU A 121 -1.11 19.17 3.27
C GLU A 121 -2.43 18.57 2.79
N ILE A 122 -2.38 17.65 1.80
CA ILE A 122 -3.57 17.04 1.19
C ILE A 122 -3.83 15.60 1.67
N ARG A 123 -2.98 15.04 2.54
CA ARG A 123 -3.15 13.67 3.05
C ARG A 123 -4.48 13.47 3.79
N ASP A 124 -4.92 14.46 4.56
CA ASP A 124 -6.17 14.37 5.31
C ASP A 124 -7.37 14.43 4.36
N GLU A 125 -7.32 15.24 3.28
CA GLU A 125 -8.32 15.26 2.22
C GLU A 125 -8.36 13.91 1.46
N THR A 126 -7.21 13.36 1.13
CA THR A 126 -7.11 12.04 0.50
C THR A 126 -7.70 10.93 1.37
N LEU A 127 -7.48 10.99 2.68
CA LEU A 127 -8.09 10.03 3.61
C LEU A 127 -9.60 10.21 3.75
N ALA A 128 -10.11 11.44 3.69
CA ALA A 128 -11.54 11.71 3.64
C ALA A 128 -12.16 11.13 2.36
N PHE A 129 -11.51 11.34 1.21
CA PHE A 129 -11.90 10.73 -0.07
C PHE A 129 -11.97 9.20 0.01
N CYS A 130 -10.96 8.56 0.61
CA CYS A 130 -10.97 7.12 0.82
C CYS A 130 -12.10 6.69 1.76
N ARG A 131 -12.30 7.40 2.88
CA ARG A 131 -13.36 7.08 3.85
C ARG A 131 -14.75 7.11 3.22
N GLU A 132 -15.04 8.11 2.39
CA GLU A 132 -16.33 8.22 1.69
C GLU A 132 -16.62 7.04 0.78
N ARG A 133 -15.57 6.34 0.32
CA ARG A 133 -15.67 5.15 -0.55
C ARG A 133 -15.60 3.82 0.20
N LEU A 134 -15.56 3.85 1.52
CA LEU A 134 -15.68 2.63 2.31
C LEU A 134 -17.15 2.24 2.50
N ALA A 135 -17.42 0.95 2.35
CA ALA A 135 -18.69 0.38 2.78
C ALA A 135 -18.86 0.53 4.31
N PRO A 136 -20.09 0.50 4.85
CA PRO A 136 -20.31 0.39 6.28
C PRO A 136 -19.54 -0.80 6.88
N GLY A 137 -18.70 -0.55 7.89
CA GLY A 137 -17.82 -1.57 8.46
C GLY A 137 -16.60 -1.95 7.59
N GLY A 138 -16.47 -1.35 6.41
CA GLY A 138 -15.30 -1.49 5.54
C GLY A 138 -14.05 -0.86 6.16
N ARG A 139 -12.90 -1.07 5.56
CA ARG A 139 -11.62 -0.60 6.11
C ARG A 139 -10.62 -0.17 5.05
N ILE A 140 -9.79 0.80 5.44
CA ILE A 140 -8.55 1.11 4.71
C ILE A 140 -7.38 0.45 5.42
N VAL A 141 -6.49 -0.20 4.67
CA VAL A 141 -5.24 -0.76 5.20
C VAL A 141 -4.07 -0.11 4.48
N ILE A 142 -3.32 0.69 5.23
CA ILE A 142 -2.17 1.44 4.71
C ILE A 142 -0.90 0.73 5.15
N PHE A 143 -0.01 0.46 4.19
CA PHE A 143 1.36 0.03 4.41
C PHE A 143 2.31 1.14 3.99
N GLU A 144 3.27 1.49 4.86
CA GLU A 144 4.22 2.55 4.60
C GLU A 144 5.62 2.23 5.12
N HIS A 145 6.60 2.93 4.55
CA HIS A 145 7.98 2.89 5.00
C HIS A 145 8.11 3.37 6.43
N ASN A 146 8.90 2.66 7.24
CA ASN A 146 9.15 3.06 8.63
C ASN A 146 10.28 4.09 8.71
N PRO A 147 9.97 5.37 9.02
CA PRO A 147 10.99 6.41 9.14
C PRO A 147 11.96 6.23 10.31
N LEU A 148 11.67 5.30 11.24
CA LEU A 148 12.56 4.99 12.36
C LEU A 148 13.62 3.93 12.01
N ASN A 149 13.46 3.23 10.87
CA ASN A 149 14.41 2.21 10.43
C ASN A 149 15.48 2.83 9.52
N PRO A 150 16.77 2.83 9.92
CA PRO A 150 17.83 3.48 9.16
C PRO A 150 18.12 2.81 7.80
N VAL A 151 17.86 1.51 7.66
CA VAL A 151 18.00 0.81 6.38
C VAL A 151 16.92 1.29 5.42
N THR A 152 15.68 1.40 5.88
CA THR A 152 14.57 1.94 5.10
C THR A 152 14.83 3.39 4.67
N GLN A 153 15.29 4.25 5.59
CA GLN A 153 15.65 5.63 5.24
C GLN A 153 16.70 5.67 4.14
N ARG A 154 17.74 4.83 4.24
CA ARG A 154 18.77 4.75 3.20
C ARG A 154 18.19 4.32 1.85
N LEU A 155 17.34 3.29 1.83
CA LEU A 155 16.70 2.80 0.60
C LEU A 155 15.86 3.89 -0.06
N VAL A 156 15.00 4.57 0.69
CA VAL A 156 14.18 5.68 0.19
C VAL A 156 15.04 6.82 -0.34
N ASN A 157 16.07 7.24 0.41
CA ASN A 157 16.95 8.34 -0.01
C ASN A 157 17.79 8.03 -1.25
N THR A 158 17.95 6.78 -1.62
CA THR A 158 18.69 6.36 -2.84
C THR A 158 17.77 5.95 -3.98
N CYS A 159 16.46 5.94 -3.74
CA CYS A 159 15.45 5.57 -4.72
C CYS A 159 15.11 6.76 -5.64
N PRO A 160 15.29 6.64 -6.96
CA PRO A 160 15.02 7.75 -7.89
C PRO A 160 13.55 8.21 -7.88
N PHE A 161 12.60 7.29 -7.70
CA PHE A 161 11.17 7.62 -7.66
C PHE A 161 10.65 7.98 -6.26
N ASP A 162 11.50 7.93 -5.23
CA ASP A 162 11.21 8.39 -3.87
C ASP A 162 11.89 9.74 -3.55
N ALA A 163 12.46 10.41 -4.55
CA ALA A 163 13.25 11.63 -4.33
C ALA A 163 12.43 12.79 -3.73
N ASP A 164 11.10 12.81 -3.91
CA ASP A 164 10.17 13.75 -3.30
C ASP A 164 9.39 13.16 -2.12
N ALA A 165 9.69 11.91 -1.73
CA ALA A 165 8.96 11.22 -0.70
C ALA A 165 9.08 11.91 0.67
N VAL A 166 7.95 12.14 1.30
CA VAL A 166 7.88 12.64 2.67
C VAL A 166 7.35 11.52 3.56
N LEU A 167 8.25 10.79 4.21
CA LEU A 167 7.88 9.66 5.05
C LEU A 167 7.00 10.11 6.21
N LEU A 168 6.01 9.28 6.56
CA LEU A 168 5.14 9.48 7.71
C LEU A 168 5.29 8.32 8.68
N GLY A 169 5.18 8.59 9.98
CA GLY A 169 5.31 7.56 11.01
C GLY A 169 3.98 6.84 11.27
N LYS A 170 4.06 5.61 11.82
CA LYS A 170 2.87 4.82 12.19
C LYS A 170 1.88 5.59 13.06
N GLY A 171 2.37 6.35 14.04
CA GLY A 171 1.53 7.17 14.93
C GLY A 171 0.83 8.31 14.20
N GLU A 172 1.51 8.96 13.25
CA GLU A 172 0.93 10.00 12.40
C GLU A 172 -0.17 9.42 11.52
N THR A 173 0.10 8.31 10.82
CA THR A 173 -0.90 7.62 9.99
C THR A 173 -2.15 7.28 10.78
N ALA A 174 -1.98 6.68 11.98
CA ALA A 174 -3.10 6.37 12.86
C ALA A 174 -3.89 7.61 13.31
N ALA A 175 -3.19 8.72 13.61
CA ALA A 175 -3.84 9.97 14.00
C ALA A 175 -4.64 10.58 12.84
N ARG A 176 -4.10 10.55 11.61
CA ARG A 176 -4.79 11.03 10.41
C ARG A 176 -6.06 10.20 10.12
N LEU A 177 -5.97 8.86 10.20
CA LEU A 177 -7.14 7.98 10.03
C LEU A 177 -8.24 8.27 11.06
N LYS A 178 -7.87 8.52 12.33
CA LYS A 178 -8.83 8.93 13.37
C LYS A 178 -9.49 10.27 13.05
N ARG A 179 -8.73 11.27 12.56
CA ARG A 179 -9.31 12.55 12.12
C ARG A 179 -10.28 12.39 10.96
N ALA A 180 -10.01 11.45 10.06
CA ALA A 180 -10.95 11.06 9.00
C ALA A 180 -12.19 10.30 9.50
N GLY A 181 -12.35 10.06 10.82
CA GLY A 181 -13.50 9.38 11.39
C GLY A 181 -13.44 7.86 11.32
N LEU A 182 -12.23 7.29 11.20
CA LEU A 182 -12.01 5.84 11.18
C LEU A 182 -11.50 5.35 12.54
N GLU A 183 -11.95 4.19 12.97
CA GLU A 183 -11.47 3.51 14.15
C GLU A 183 -10.24 2.64 13.82
N ILE A 184 -9.15 2.80 14.57
CA ILE A 184 -7.96 1.96 14.38
C ILE A 184 -8.22 0.60 15.01
N ASP A 185 -8.32 -0.45 14.19
CA ASP A 185 -8.58 -1.81 14.65
C ASP A 185 -7.30 -2.67 14.70
N LYS A 186 -6.34 -2.43 13.80
CA LYS A 186 -5.05 -3.12 13.80
C LYS A 186 -3.92 -2.21 13.35
N SER A 187 -2.75 -2.37 13.94
CA SER A 187 -1.52 -1.72 13.48
C SER A 187 -0.30 -2.47 13.96
N GLY A 188 0.82 -2.33 13.26
CA GLY A 188 2.07 -2.95 13.69
C GLY A 188 3.22 -2.64 12.73
N TYR A 189 4.43 -2.86 13.21
CA TYR A 189 5.62 -2.87 12.36
C TYR A 189 5.79 -4.23 11.69
N CYS A 190 6.42 -4.28 10.54
CA CYS A 190 6.56 -5.47 9.71
C CYS A 190 7.84 -5.43 8.87
N LEU A 191 8.15 -6.57 8.22
CA LEU A 191 9.34 -6.73 7.40
C LEU A 191 10.63 -6.52 8.22
N PHE A 192 10.83 -7.40 9.23
CA PHE A 192 11.98 -7.33 10.12
C PHE A 192 13.19 -8.08 9.57
N PHE A 193 12.97 -9.19 8.85
CA PHE A 193 14.02 -10.12 8.50
C PHE A 193 14.27 -10.15 6.99
N PRO A 194 15.51 -9.83 6.55
CA PRO A 194 15.91 -10.00 5.15
C PRO A 194 15.89 -11.46 4.73
N GLY A 195 16.02 -11.73 3.41
CA GLY A 195 16.04 -13.07 2.84
C GLY A 195 17.02 -14.03 3.50
N ALA A 196 18.22 -13.54 3.86
CA ALA A 196 19.24 -14.33 4.58
C ALA A 196 18.75 -14.83 5.96
N LEU A 197 17.74 -14.19 6.54
CA LEU A 197 17.13 -14.55 7.83
C LEU A 197 15.67 -15.02 7.67
N ALA A 198 15.29 -15.50 6.48
CA ALA A 198 13.90 -15.89 6.18
C ALA A 198 13.31 -16.91 7.16
N ALA A 199 14.13 -17.80 7.74
CA ALA A 199 13.69 -18.75 8.75
C ALA A 199 13.13 -18.09 10.03
N LEU A 200 13.47 -16.81 10.29
CA LEU A 200 12.99 -16.07 11.45
C LEU A 200 11.67 -15.30 11.17
N ARG A 201 11.23 -15.21 9.92
CA ARG A 201 10.01 -14.47 9.53
C ARG A 201 8.73 -14.88 10.27
N PRO A 202 8.51 -16.15 10.65
CA PRO A 202 7.35 -16.51 11.49
C PRO A 202 7.28 -15.77 12.83
N LEU A 203 8.43 -15.29 13.35
CA LEU A 203 8.51 -14.52 14.60
C LEU A 203 8.01 -13.08 14.43
N GLU A 204 7.94 -12.55 13.21
CA GLU A 204 7.49 -11.17 12.95
C GLU A 204 6.12 -10.86 13.53
N ARG A 205 5.24 -11.86 13.61
CA ARG A 205 3.91 -11.70 14.23
C ARG A 205 3.99 -11.26 15.70
N ARG A 206 5.06 -11.64 16.42
CA ARG A 206 5.30 -11.30 17.82
C ARG A 206 6.08 -9.99 18.01
N LEU A 207 6.68 -9.49 16.92
CA LEU A 207 7.54 -8.29 16.93
C LEU A 207 6.81 -7.02 16.47
N GLN A 208 5.52 -7.08 16.13
CA GLN A 208 4.77 -5.96 15.55
C GLN A 208 4.73 -4.69 16.42
N TRP A 209 4.97 -4.81 17.70
CA TRP A 209 5.09 -3.69 18.64
C TRP A 209 6.43 -2.95 18.53
N LEU A 210 7.49 -3.63 18.05
CA LEU A 210 8.86 -3.14 18.01
C LEU A 210 9.09 -2.23 16.78
N PRO A 211 9.54 -0.97 16.93
CA PRO A 211 9.67 -0.03 15.84
C PRO A 211 10.93 -0.25 14.97
N LEU A 212 11.35 -1.48 14.76
CA LEU A 212 12.54 -1.87 14.00
C LEU A 212 12.21 -2.52 12.63
N GLY A 213 10.94 -2.81 12.35
CA GLY A 213 10.54 -3.30 11.02
C GLY A 213 10.83 -2.29 9.92
N GLY A 214 11.12 -2.75 8.72
CA GLY A 214 11.37 -1.89 7.55
C GLY A 214 10.13 -1.10 7.14
N GLN A 215 8.95 -1.64 7.40
CA GLN A 215 7.67 -1.01 7.14
C GLN A 215 6.74 -1.14 8.35
N TYR A 216 5.60 -0.47 8.28
CA TYR A 216 4.50 -0.64 9.22
C TYR A 216 3.17 -0.71 8.44
N PHE A 217 2.13 -1.17 9.13
CA PHE A 217 0.76 -1.09 8.64
C PHE A 217 -0.15 -0.46 9.68
N VAL A 218 -1.21 0.19 9.20
CA VAL A 218 -2.33 0.70 10.01
C VAL A 218 -3.62 0.39 9.27
N SER A 219 -4.56 -0.23 9.99
CA SER A 219 -5.93 -0.48 9.52
C SER A 219 -6.90 0.44 10.24
N GLY A 220 -7.65 1.21 9.46
CA GLY A 220 -8.73 2.07 9.92
C GLY A 220 -10.07 1.54 9.44
N LYS A 221 -11.01 1.27 10.35
CA LYS A 221 -12.34 0.73 10.07
C LYS A 221 -13.39 1.84 10.08
N SER A 222 -14.26 1.83 9.07
CA SER A 222 -15.45 2.68 9.04
C SER A 222 -16.47 2.20 10.07
N PRO A 223 -17.23 3.10 10.73
CA PRO A 223 -18.35 2.69 11.56
C PRO A 223 -19.28 1.75 10.81
N ALA A 224 -19.89 0.80 11.54
CA ALA A 224 -21.02 0.05 11.03
C ALA A 224 -22.24 0.97 10.93
N ALA A 225 -23.10 0.74 9.95
CA ALA A 225 -24.34 1.48 9.82
C ALA A 225 -25.29 1.21 11.00
#